data_3942135ec639cf90a6976beca9bdbe6a
#
_entry.id   3942135ec639cf90a6976beca9bdbe6a
#
_cell.length_a   1.000
_cell.length_b   1.000
_cell.length_c   1.000
_cell.angle_alpha   90.00
_cell.angle_beta   90.00
_cell.angle_gamma   90.00
#
_symmetry.space_group_name_H-M   'P 1'
#
loop_
_entity.id
_entity.type
_entity.pdbx_description
1 polymer ?
#
loop_
_entity_poly.entity_id
_entity_poly.type
_entity_poly.pdbx_seq_one_letter_code
_entity_poly.pdbx_strand_id
1 'polypeptide(L)'
;MRLLLVEDDVRIHSFLSRALTEAGYQVDVASDGKTGEALALEGIHDAFIIDLGLPDLDGLDLIARCRAQGSCAPVLILSARRSVDERVRGLEQGGDDYLTKPFALAELLARLRNLLRRATPAQRDATRLRTADLQLDLVRREAAAAIACCN
;
A
#
# COMPACT_ATOMS: atom_id res chain seq x y z
N MET A 1 -4.89 -11.40 -6.94
CA MET A 1 -4.09 -10.53 -6.08
C MET A 1 -4.71 -10.42 -4.71
N ARG A 2 -3.90 -10.39 -3.70
CA ARG A 2 -4.34 -10.38 -2.30
C ARG A 2 -4.04 -9.04 -1.65
N LEU A 3 -5.05 -8.48 -1.00
CA LEU A 3 -4.99 -7.16 -0.37
C LEU A 3 -5.16 -7.27 1.14
N LEU A 4 -4.49 -6.42 1.87
CA LEU A 4 -4.73 -6.23 3.29
C LEU A 4 -5.42 -4.88 3.49
N LEU A 5 -6.61 -4.91 4.08
CA LEU A 5 -7.38 -3.71 4.40
C LEU A 5 -7.36 -3.51 5.91
N VAL A 6 -6.79 -2.40 6.36
CA VAL A 6 -6.74 -2.04 7.78
C VAL A 6 -7.64 -0.83 7.99
N GLU A 7 -8.80 -1.06 8.56
CA GLU A 7 -9.84 -0.06 8.77
C GLU A 7 -10.69 -0.48 9.97
N ASP A 8 -10.83 0.39 10.96
CA ASP A 8 -11.59 0.09 12.17
C ASP A 8 -13.10 0.29 12.02
N ASP A 9 -13.54 1.15 11.10
CA ASP A 9 -14.96 1.38 10.87
C ASP A 9 -15.57 0.18 10.12
N VAL A 10 -16.47 -0.52 10.80
CA VAL A 10 -17.13 -1.73 10.26
C VAL A 10 -17.87 -1.45 8.97
N ARG A 11 -18.51 -0.29 8.86
CA ARG A 11 -19.27 0.08 7.65
C ARG A 11 -18.35 0.22 6.45
N ILE A 12 -17.22 0.90 6.66
CA ILE A 12 -16.24 1.16 5.60
C ILE A 12 -15.55 -0.14 5.19
N HIS A 13 -15.04 -0.92 6.15
CA HIS A 13 -14.32 -2.12 5.77
C HIS A 13 -15.23 -3.20 5.18
N SER A 14 -16.47 -3.31 5.63
CA SER A 14 -17.43 -4.23 5.04
C SER A 14 -17.77 -3.84 3.61
N PHE A 15 -18.01 -2.56 3.37
CA PHE A 15 -18.28 -2.03 2.03
C PHE A 15 -17.08 -2.26 1.09
N LEU A 16 -15.89 -1.88 1.53
CA LEU A 16 -14.67 -2.02 0.72
C LEU A 16 -14.32 -3.48 0.48
N SER A 17 -14.43 -4.33 1.49
CA SER A 17 -14.14 -5.75 1.35
C SER A 17 -15.04 -6.38 0.29
N ARG A 18 -16.33 -6.07 0.32
CA ARG A 18 -17.27 -6.55 -0.68
C ARG A 18 -16.93 -6.04 -2.08
N ALA A 19 -16.72 -4.74 -2.20
CA ALA A 19 -16.43 -4.11 -3.49
C ALA A 19 -15.13 -4.63 -4.11
N LEU A 20 -14.10 -4.80 -3.29
CA LEU A 20 -12.81 -5.32 -3.75
C LEU A 20 -12.91 -6.80 -4.14
N THR A 21 -13.67 -7.58 -3.38
CA THR A 21 -13.91 -8.99 -3.72
C THR A 21 -14.65 -9.11 -5.03
N GLU A 22 -15.67 -8.28 -5.26
CA GLU A 22 -16.39 -8.23 -6.52
C GLU A 22 -15.49 -7.82 -7.69
N ALA A 23 -14.48 -7.03 -7.43
CA ALA A 23 -13.50 -6.62 -8.44
C ALA A 23 -12.44 -7.69 -8.73
N GLY A 24 -12.49 -8.83 -8.03
CA GLY A 24 -11.60 -9.96 -8.27
C GLY A 24 -10.42 -10.08 -7.32
N TYR A 25 -10.35 -9.28 -6.26
CA TYR A 25 -9.28 -9.36 -5.27
C TYR A 25 -9.65 -10.28 -4.11
N GLN A 26 -8.64 -10.88 -3.50
CA GLN A 26 -8.78 -11.53 -2.20
C GLN A 26 -8.44 -10.51 -1.13
N VAL A 27 -9.29 -10.36 -0.12
CA VAL A 27 -9.15 -9.31 0.87
C VAL A 27 -9.09 -9.89 2.27
N ASP A 28 -8.03 -9.57 3.00
CA ASP A 28 -7.95 -9.80 4.44
C ASP A 28 -8.22 -8.48 5.14
N VAL A 29 -9.04 -8.51 6.18
CA VAL A 29 -9.44 -7.31 6.91
C VAL A 29 -8.87 -7.34 8.31
N ALA A 30 -8.26 -6.21 8.72
CA ALA A 30 -7.85 -5.97 10.09
C ALA A 30 -8.60 -4.76 10.62
N SER A 31 -9.16 -4.86 11.82
CA SER A 31 -9.93 -3.78 12.43
C SER A 31 -9.10 -2.87 13.33
N ASP A 32 -7.83 -3.18 13.51
CA ASP A 32 -6.91 -2.42 14.34
C ASP A 32 -5.48 -2.51 13.79
N GLY A 33 -4.59 -1.66 14.31
CA GLY A 33 -3.22 -1.59 13.84
C GLY A 33 -2.40 -2.83 14.18
N LYS A 34 -2.59 -3.41 15.36
CA LYS A 34 -1.84 -4.59 15.77
C LYS A 34 -2.16 -5.80 14.92
N THR A 35 -3.44 -6.04 14.65
CA THR A 35 -3.87 -7.11 13.75
C THR A 35 -3.36 -6.86 12.34
N GLY A 36 -3.42 -5.61 11.88
CA GLY A 36 -2.89 -5.20 10.58
C GLY A 36 -1.41 -5.48 10.45
N GLU A 37 -0.62 -5.14 11.45
CA GLU A 37 0.81 -5.41 11.48
C GLU A 37 1.10 -6.92 11.43
N ALA A 38 0.40 -7.70 12.22
CA ALA A 38 0.57 -9.15 12.25
C ALA A 38 0.27 -9.77 10.87
N LEU A 39 -0.80 -9.36 10.22
CA LEU A 39 -1.15 -9.84 8.88
C LEU A 39 -0.15 -9.37 7.84
N ALA A 40 0.30 -8.13 7.93
CA ALA A 40 1.29 -7.59 6.99
C ALA A 40 2.61 -8.36 7.04
N LEU A 41 3.00 -8.86 8.21
CA LEU A 41 4.23 -9.63 8.40
C LEU A 41 4.20 -11.00 7.74
N GLU A 42 3.03 -11.51 7.38
CA GLU A 42 2.92 -12.78 6.67
C GLU A 42 3.51 -12.71 5.26
N GLY A 43 3.66 -11.51 4.70
CA GLY A 43 4.33 -11.30 3.42
C GLY A 43 3.58 -11.82 2.20
N ILE A 44 2.29 -12.03 2.31
CA ILE A 44 1.48 -12.63 1.24
C ILE A 44 0.60 -11.63 0.48
N HIS A 45 0.62 -10.37 0.89
CA HIS A 45 -0.24 -9.34 0.31
C HIS A 45 0.47 -8.58 -0.81
N ASP A 46 -0.27 -8.30 -1.87
CA ASP A 46 0.22 -7.55 -3.03
C ASP A 46 0.12 -6.04 -2.81
N ALA A 47 -0.79 -5.60 -1.97
CA ALA A 47 -0.95 -4.20 -1.60
C ALA A 47 -1.64 -4.07 -0.25
N PHE A 48 -1.44 -2.93 0.40
CA PHE A 48 -2.11 -2.57 1.63
C PHE A 48 -3.00 -1.36 1.40
N ILE A 49 -4.19 -1.36 2.02
CA ILE A 49 -5.05 -0.19 2.14
C ILE A 49 -5.15 0.09 3.63
N ILE A 50 -4.61 1.21 4.08
CA ILE A 50 -4.47 1.51 5.50
C ILE A 50 -5.14 2.84 5.85
N ASP A 51 -6.08 2.80 6.79
CA ASP A 51 -6.66 4.00 7.37
C ASP A 51 -5.73 4.56 8.44
N LEU A 52 -5.55 5.87 8.46
CA LEU A 52 -4.70 6.53 9.47
C LEU A 52 -5.36 6.64 10.83
N GLY A 53 -6.67 6.68 10.90
CA GLY A 53 -7.41 6.87 12.15
C GLY A 53 -7.70 5.59 12.93
N LEU A 54 -6.70 4.73 13.11
CA LEU A 54 -6.88 3.47 13.86
C LEU A 54 -6.91 3.71 15.37
N PRO A 55 -7.61 2.86 16.15
CA PRO A 55 -7.80 3.10 17.57
C PRO A 55 -6.57 2.86 18.45
N ASP A 56 -5.68 1.96 18.04
CA ASP A 56 -4.57 1.51 18.87
C ASP A 56 -3.20 1.98 18.37
N LEU A 57 -3.09 2.32 17.09
CA LEU A 57 -1.84 2.67 16.46
C LEU A 57 -2.11 3.63 15.31
N ASP A 58 -1.36 4.70 15.20
CA ASP A 58 -1.48 5.60 14.05
C ASP A 58 -1.11 4.82 12.77
N GLY A 59 -1.93 4.95 11.73
CA GLY A 59 -1.67 4.27 10.46
C GLY A 59 -0.32 4.62 9.86
N LEU A 60 0.21 5.82 10.09
CA LEU A 60 1.55 6.19 9.67
C LEU A 60 2.63 5.37 10.39
N ASP A 61 2.45 5.14 11.68
CA ASP A 61 3.37 4.30 12.45
C ASP A 61 3.29 2.85 11.99
N LEU A 62 2.10 2.38 11.66
CA LEU A 62 1.92 1.04 11.10
C LEU A 62 2.70 0.89 9.80
N ILE A 63 2.59 1.86 8.89
CA ILE A 63 3.33 1.85 7.62
C ILE A 63 4.84 1.84 7.87
N ALA A 64 5.31 2.70 8.78
CA ALA A 64 6.73 2.78 9.11
C ALA A 64 7.24 1.44 9.67
N ARG A 65 6.47 0.79 10.54
CA ARG A 65 6.82 -0.53 11.09
C ARG A 65 6.88 -1.61 10.01
N CYS A 66 5.92 -1.62 9.09
CA CYS A 66 5.92 -2.55 7.98
C CYS A 66 7.15 -2.37 7.10
N ARG A 67 7.51 -1.13 6.78
CA ARG A 67 8.71 -0.83 5.99
C ARG A 67 9.98 -1.23 6.71
N ALA A 68 10.06 -0.97 8.00
CA ALA A 68 11.23 -1.34 8.82
C ALA A 68 11.44 -2.86 8.88
N GLN A 69 10.38 -3.63 8.71
CA GLN A 69 10.44 -5.09 8.73
C GLN A 69 10.58 -5.70 7.34
N GLY A 70 10.84 -4.88 6.34
CA GLY A 70 11.17 -5.35 5.00
C GLY A 70 10.02 -5.45 4.03
N SER A 71 8.82 -4.98 4.38
CA SER A 71 7.70 -5.01 3.45
C SER A 71 7.89 -3.98 2.34
N CYS A 72 7.76 -4.43 1.10
CA CYS A 72 7.82 -3.59 -0.10
C CYS A 72 6.46 -3.43 -0.78
N ALA A 73 5.39 -3.97 -0.21
CA ALA A 73 4.06 -3.88 -0.80
C ALA A 73 3.61 -2.42 -0.90
N PRO A 74 2.99 -2.01 -2.00
CA PRO A 74 2.48 -0.66 -2.13
C PRO A 74 1.35 -0.39 -1.13
N VAL A 75 1.28 0.84 -0.64
CA VAL A 75 0.32 1.26 0.37
C VAL A 75 -0.53 2.39 -0.15
N LEU A 76 -1.85 2.20 -0.15
CA LEU A 76 -2.84 3.24 -0.37
C LEU A 76 -3.35 3.71 0.99
N ILE A 77 -3.12 4.97 1.32
CA ILE A 77 -3.55 5.55 2.57
C ILE A 77 -4.96 6.11 2.45
N LEU A 78 -5.83 5.75 3.38
CA LEU A 78 -7.16 6.36 3.53
C LEU A 78 -7.14 7.26 4.75
N SER A 79 -7.67 8.47 4.63
CA SER A 79 -7.71 9.37 5.77
C SER A 79 -8.77 10.44 5.63
N ALA A 80 -9.40 10.80 6.74
CA ALA A 80 -10.23 12.00 6.83
C ALA A 80 -9.39 13.27 6.99
N ARG A 81 -8.09 13.13 7.22
CA ARG A 81 -7.16 14.26 7.36
C ARG A 81 -6.91 14.89 6.01
N ARG A 82 -7.15 16.19 5.89
CA ARG A 82 -7.10 16.90 4.61
C ARG A 82 -5.93 17.86 4.47
N SER A 83 -5.10 18.01 5.50
CA SER A 83 -3.98 18.93 5.43
C SER A 83 -2.92 18.41 4.46
N VAL A 84 -2.30 19.33 3.75
CA VAL A 84 -1.19 19.01 2.84
C VAL A 84 -0.03 18.40 3.61
N ASP A 85 0.27 18.94 4.81
CA ASP A 85 1.36 18.46 5.63
C ASP A 85 1.18 17.00 6.05
N GLU A 86 -0.01 16.61 6.42
CA GLU A 86 -0.29 15.22 6.79
C GLU A 86 -0.23 14.28 5.60
N ARG A 87 -0.66 14.75 4.43
CA ARG A 87 -0.56 14.00 3.19
C ARG A 87 0.90 13.77 2.81
N VAL A 88 1.71 14.81 2.90
CA VAL A 88 3.15 14.74 2.62
C VAL A 88 3.82 13.77 3.59
N ARG A 89 3.52 13.86 4.88
CA ARG A 89 4.06 12.94 5.89
C ARG A 89 3.70 11.49 5.58
N GLY A 90 2.45 11.23 5.16
CA GLY A 90 2.04 9.89 4.78
C GLY A 90 2.87 9.31 3.65
N LEU A 91 3.09 10.11 2.62
CA LEU A 91 3.90 9.70 1.47
C LEU A 91 5.38 9.54 1.83
N GLU A 92 5.92 10.41 2.67
CA GLU A 92 7.29 10.33 3.14
C GLU A 92 7.55 9.10 4.00
N GLN A 93 6.55 8.65 4.76
CA GLN A 93 6.69 7.47 5.63
C GLN A 93 6.45 6.14 4.91
N GLY A 94 6.33 6.16 3.60
CA GLY A 94 6.27 4.94 2.81
C GLY A 94 4.92 4.61 2.21
N GLY A 95 3.95 5.53 2.31
CA GLY A 95 2.72 5.44 1.54
C GLY A 95 2.99 5.75 0.07
N ASP A 96 2.36 5.03 -0.82
CA ASP A 96 2.56 5.19 -2.26
C ASP A 96 1.50 6.06 -2.90
N ASP A 97 0.34 6.19 -2.29
CA ASP A 97 -0.74 7.06 -2.71
C ASP A 97 -1.61 7.41 -1.51
N TYR A 98 -2.46 8.42 -1.67
CA TYR A 98 -3.26 8.97 -0.59
C TYR A 98 -4.67 9.28 -1.10
N LEU A 99 -5.68 8.83 -0.37
CA LEU A 99 -7.08 9.07 -0.72
C LEU A 99 -7.82 9.65 0.48
N THR A 100 -8.40 10.82 0.30
CA THR A 100 -9.13 11.54 1.36
C THR A 100 -10.57 11.05 1.47
N LYS A 101 -11.03 10.80 2.69
CA LYS A 101 -12.44 10.49 2.97
C LYS A 101 -13.27 11.79 2.99
N PRO A 102 -14.49 11.80 2.45
CA PRO A 102 -15.14 10.72 1.71
C PRO A 102 -14.55 10.56 0.30
N PHE A 103 -14.52 9.36 -0.21
CA PHE A 103 -13.98 9.05 -1.54
C PHE A 103 -15.01 8.32 -2.40
N ALA A 104 -14.80 8.40 -3.71
CA ALA A 104 -15.57 7.58 -4.65
C ALA A 104 -14.91 6.22 -4.80
N LEU A 105 -15.72 5.16 -4.82
CA LEU A 105 -15.20 3.80 -5.01
C LEU A 105 -14.41 3.67 -6.31
N ALA A 106 -14.88 4.29 -7.38
CA ALA A 106 -14.19 4.28 -8.67
C ALA A 106 -12.78 4.87 -8.57
N GLU A 107 -12.59 5.93 -7.78
CA GLU A 107 -11.28 6.54 -7.55
C GLU A 107 -10.37 5.60 -6.78
N LEU A 108 -10.88 4.97 -5.73
CA LEU A 108 -10.12 3.99 -4.94
C LEU A 108 -9.65 2.85 -5.83
N LEU A 109 -10.53 2.28 -6.63
CA LEU A 109 -10.21 1.17 -7.52
C LEU A 109 -9.18 1.57 -8.58
N ALA A 110 -9.29 2.77 -9.13
CA ALA A 110 -8.34 3.27 -10.12
C ALA A 110 -6.94 3.46 -9.52
N ARG A 111 -6.84 4.05 -8.34
CA ARG A 111 -5.56 4.22 -7.64
C ARG A 111 -4.93 2.89 -7.26
N LEU A 112 -5.74 1.97 -6.77
CA LEU A 112 -5.28 0.63 -6.41
C LEU A 112 -4.73 -0.11 -7.63
N ARG A 113 -5.44 -0.08 -8.75
CA ARG A 113 -4.96 -0.69 -9.99
C ARG A 113 -3.63 -0.10 -10.43
N ASN A 114 -3.46 1.21 -10.32
CA ASN A 114 -2.20 1.86 -10.66
C ASN A 114 -1.05 1.39 -9.75
N LEU A 115 -1.30 1.28 -8.45
CA LEU A 115 -0.29 0.79 -7.51
C LEU A 115 0.11 -0.66 -7.81
N LEU A 116 -0.86 -1.52 -8.04
CA LEU A 116 -0.61 -2.92 -8.34
C LEU A 116 0.12 -3.11 -9.67
N ARG A 117 -0.22 -2.31 -10.66
CA ARG A 117 0.45 -2.35 -11.96
C ARG A 117 1.93 -1.97 -11.86
N ARG A 118 2.26 -0.95 -11.07
CA ARG A 118 3.65 -0.52 -10.85
C ARG A 118 4.46 -1.59 -10.14
N ALA A 119 3.82 -2.38 -9.28
CA ALA A 119 4.47 -3.40 -8.48
C ALA A 119 4.65 -4.73 -9.19
N THR A 120 4.03 -4.95 -10.36
CA THR A 120 4.11 -6.24 -11.05
C THR A 120 5.48 -6.46 -11.70
N PRO A 121 5.99 -7.71 -11.70
CA PRO A 121 7.26 -8.04 -12.35
C PRO A 121 7.30 -7.69 -13.83
N ALA A 122 6.20 -7.90 -14.55
CA ALA A 122 6.10 -7.58 -15.98
C ALA A 122 6.37 -6.09 -16.25
N GLN A 123 5.87 -5.22 -15.39
CA GLN A 123 6.10 -3.78 -15.52
C GLN A 123 7.56 -3.43 -15.26
N ARG A 124 8.17 -4.08 -14.28
CA ARG A 124 9.60 -3.88 -13.98
C ARG A 124 10.46 -4.32 -15.17
N ASP A 125 10.16 -5.46 -15.74
CA ASP A 125 10.89 -5.98 -16.90
C ASP A 125 10.74 -5.07 -18.12
N ALA A 126 9.54 -4.58 -18.39
CA ALA A 126 9.31 -3.62 -19.46
C ALA A 126 10.11 -2.33 -19.25
N THR A 127 10.18 -1.85 -18.03
CA THR A 127 10.97 -0.67 -17.66
C THR A 127 12.46 -0.94 -17.88
N ARG A 128 12.95 -2.10 -17.51
CA ARG A 128 14.33 -2.51 -17.72
C ARG A 128 14.68 -2.54 -19.20
N LEU A 129 13.81 -3.10 -20.03
CA LEU A 129 14.04 -3.16 -21.47
C LEU A 129 14.10 -1.78 -22.10
N ARG A 130 13.27 -0.85 -21.64
CA ARG A 130 13.27 0.54 -22.12
C ARG A 130 14.52 1.30 -21.74
N THR A 131 15.14 0.93 -20.63
CA THR A 131 16.34 1.58 -20.12
C THR A 131 17.56 0.70 -20.29
N ALA A 132 17.52 -0.18 -21.29
CA ALA A 132 18.55 -1.19 -21.48
C ALA A 132 19.96 -0.63 -21.55
N ASP A 133 20.15 0.57 -22.10
CA ASP A 133 21.47 1.17 -22.22
C ASP A 133 21.99 1.83 -20.96
N LEU A 134 21.11 2.08 -20.00
CA LEU A 134 21.49 2.70 -18.73
C LEU A 134 21.78 1.66 -17.65
N GLN A 135 22.02 0.53 -18.05
CA GLN A 135 21.70 -0.59 -17.49
C GLN A 135 22.25 -1.12 -16.34
N LEU A 136 23.40 -1.38 -16.32
CA LEU A 136 24.09 -2.08 -15.25
C LEU A 136 24.01 -1.31 -13.94
N ASP A 137 24.15 0.00 -14.01
CA ASP A 137 24.03 0.85 -12.81
C ASP A 137 22.60 0.94 -12.32
N LEU A 138 21.63 1.00 -13.22
CA LEU A 138 20.22 1.02 -12.82
C LEU A 138 19.79 -0.30 -12.19
N VAL A 139 20.22 -1.40 -12.75
CA VAL A 139 19.95 -2.71 -12.17
C VAL A 139 20.55 -2.83 -10.78
N ARG A 140 21.77 -2.34 -10.59
CA ARG A 140 22.41 -2.31 -9.27
C ARG A 140 21.66 -1.40 -8.30
N ARG A 141 21.24 -0.23 -8.75
CA ARG A 141 20.46 0.70 -7.93
C ARG A 141 19.09 0.12 -7.58
N GLU A 142 18.44 -0.52 -8.51
CA GLU A 142 17.18 -1.18 -8.25
C GLU A 142 17.33 -2.30 -7.23
N ALA A 143 18.38 -3.09 -7.35
CA ALA A 143 18.67 -4.14 -6.39
C ALA A 143 18.97 -3.55 -5.01
N ALA A 144 19.75 -2.48 -4.94
CA ALA A 144 20.04 -1.78 -3.70
C ALA A 144 18.79 -1.16 -3.09
N ALA A 145 17.95 -0.55 -3.92
CA ALA A 145 16.68 0.05 -3.48
C ALA A 145 15.71 -1.03 -2.99
N ALA A 146 15.63 -2.16 -3.68
CA ALA A 146 14.82 -3.28 -3.24
C ALA A 146 15.30 -3.85 -1.92
N ILE A 147 16.61 -3.98 -1.74
CA ILE A 147 17.21 -4.40 -0.48
C ILE A 147 16.90 -3.37 0.61
N ALA A 148 17.04 -2.10 0.33
CA ALA A 148 16.73 -1.04 1.28
C ALA A 148 15.24 -1.01 1.64
N CYS A 149 14.37 -1.25 0.68
CA CYS A 149 12.94 -1.35 0.92
C CYS A 149 12.61 -2.57 1.78
N CYS A 150 13.30 -3.69 1.54
CA CYS A 150 13.04 -4.95 2.25
C CYS A 150 13.83 -5.07 3.56
N ASN A 151 14.75 -4.17 3.85
CA ASN A 151 15.49 -4.12 5.09
C ASN A 151 14.98 -3.03 6.03
#